data_2ff9eae1dbf425303a41cbbab51e491c
#
_entry.id   2ff9eae1dbf425303a41cbbab51e491c
#
_cell.length_a   1.000
_cell.length_b   1.000
_cell.length_c   1.000
_cell.angle_alpha   90.00
_cell.angle_beta   90.00
_cell.angle_gamma   90.00
#
_symmetry.space_group_name_H-M   'P 1'
#
loop_
_entity.id
_entity.type
_entity.pdbx_description
1 polymer ?
#
loop_
_entity_poly.entity_id
_entity_poly.type
_entity_poly.pdbx_seq_one_letter_code
_entity_poly.pdbx_strand_id
1 'polypeptide(L)'
;MNENKRMTSIARKINISFWLKEVGNVIGINIIIAFLIMGTWMYWCTTKLPDQVTGEHYYFNVNQEKHTLEYVIDGNDRESYAYDFRDVRDLVAVPGIILLSAEGFVLFFALFRTSVVRRKLKPLNDLAVKAEQISKMSFEQNGMEDQKKRSDKKSAKTFDQNQMDHLEQAISHISPDDAEQGVHTGDKELKSIEIALNNLLRNMKENERRQVRFVSDASHELRTPIAVIQGYVNMLDRWGKEDEKVLTESIEALKNESQHMKELVEQLLFLARGDSGRNTLNKVKLDLNQMVSEVWEESQMIDEKHRYLFRGTDPAYMTGDIAMIKQSIRIFVQNAAKYSSDGADITLGVMLESGYVSYMIQDEGIGMESSDVVHIFERFYRSDEARNGETGGSGLGLSIAKWIVDAHSGTIQVVSRPEIGTRFIVRFPMCE
;
A
#
# COMPACT_ATOMS: atom_id res chain seq x y z
N MET A 1 -31.56 3.86 -21.05
CA MET A 1 -31.97 4.15 -19.65
C MET A 1 -31.99 2.90 -18.74
N ASN A 2 -31.92 1.66 -19.28
CA ASN A 2 -31.96 0.41 -18.50
C ASN A 2 -30.59 -0.11 -17.99
N GLU A 3 -29.48 0.21 -18.64
CA GLU A 3 -28.14 -0.30 -18.28
C GLU A 3 -27.58 0.30 -16.99
N ASN A 4 -27.82 1.59 -16.75
CA ASN A 4 -27.41 2.24 -15.51
C ASN A 4 -28.14 1.66 -14.26
N LYS A 5 -29.34 1.12 -14.43
CA LYS A 5 -30.10 0.46 -13.36
C LYS A 5 -29.54 -0.94 -13.02
N ARG A 6 -29.04 -1.70 -14.00
CA ARG A 6 -28.45 -3.04 -13.78
C ARG A 6 -27.09 -2.97 -13.08
N MET A 7 -26.21 -2.07 -13.52
CA MET A 7 -24.90 -1.88 -12.86
C MET A 7 -25.04 -1.39 -11.40
N THR A 8 -26.03 -0.55 -11.13
CA THR A 8 -26.33 -0.15 -9.73
C THR A 8 -26.82 -1.34 -8.90
N SER A 9 -27.46 -2.32 -9.49
CA SER A 9 -27.92 -3.55 -8.79
C SER A 9 -26.73 -4.45 -8.40
N ILE A 10 -25.77 -4.71 -9.31
CA ILE A 10 -24.60 -5.56 -9.06
C ILE A 10 -23.66 -4.89 -8.05
N ALA A 11 -23.32 -3.62 -8.25
CA ALA A 11 -22.50 -2.87 -7.30
C ALA A 11 -23.12 -2.82 -5.90
N ARG A 12 -24.48 -2.77 -5.82
CA ARG A 12 -25.21 -2.79 -4.57
C ARG A 12 -25.17 -4.17 -3.89
N LYS A 13 -25.30 -5.27 -4.64
CA LYS A 13 -25.21 -6.65 -4.10
C LYS A 13 -23.81 -6.91 -3.54
N ILE A 14 -22.75 -6.54 -4.30
CA ILE A 14 -21.36 -6.66 -3.85
C ILE A 14 -21.13 -5.84 -2.58
N ASN A 15 -21.57 -4.59 -2.56
CA ASN A 15 -21.42 -3.73 -1.38
C ASN A 15 -22.15 -4.28 -0.15
N ILE A 16 -23.35 -4.87 -0.34
CA ILE A 16 -24.11 -5.52 0.74
C ILE A 16 -23.36 -6.75 1.28
N SER A 17 -22.75 -7.55 0.41
CA SER A 17 -21.96 -8.71 0.84
C SER A 17 -20.75 -8.31 1.68
N PHE A 18 -20.00 -7.28 1.25
CA PHE A 18 -18.91 -6.73 2.06
C PHE A 18 -19.37 -6.14 3.37
N TRP A 19 -20.50 -5.41 3.35
CA TRP A 19 -21.11 -4.85 4.56
C TRP A 19 -21.52 -5.92 5.56
N LEU A 20 -22.12 -7.03 5.10
CA LEU A 20 -22.45 -8.18 5.95
C LEU A 20 -21.22 -8.82 6.60
N LYS A 21 -20.12 -8.92 5.87
CA LYS A 21 -18.85 -9.43 6.42
C LYS A 21 -18.29 -8.48 7.49
N GLU A 22 -18.35 -7.17 7.27
CA GLU A 22 -17.94 -6.17 8.27
C GLU A 22 -18.81 -6.21 9.52
N VAL A 23 -20.13 -6.35 9.37
CA VAL A 23 -21.06 -6.54 10.50
C VAL A 23 -20.70 -7.79 11.30
N GLY A 24 -20.40 -8.91 10.62
CA GLY A 24 -19.95 -10.15 11.28
C GLY A 24 -18.67 -9.96 12.10
N ASN A 25 -17.69 -9.25 11.56
CA ASN A 25 -16.44 -8.95 12.25
C ASN A 25 -16.66 -8.07 13.49
N VAL A 26 -17.49 -7.02 13.38
CA VAL A 26 -17.81 -6.12 14.49
C VAL A 26 -18.51 -6.90 15.61
N ILE A 27 -19.48 -7.77 15.28
CA ILE A 27 -20.14 -8.63 16.26
C ILE A 27 -19.13 -9.55 16.94
N GLY A 28 -18.23 -10.17 16.18
CA GLY A 28 -17.19 -11.05 16.73
C GLY A 28 -16.25 -10.33 17.71
N ILE A 29 -15.81 -9.12 17.35
CA ILE A 29 -14.95 -8.29 18.23
C ILE A 29 -15.69 -7.90 19.50
N ASN A 30 -16.96 -7.49 19.41
CA ASN A 30 -17.76 -7.12 20.57
C ASN A 30 -18.02 -8.29 21.54
N ILE A 31 -18.20 -9.50 21.01
CA ILE A 31 -18.28 -10.72 21.82
C ILE A 31 -16.97 -10.94 22.58
N ILE A 32 -15.82 -10.81 21.92
CA ILE A 32 -14.50 -10.97 22.56
C ILE A 32 -14.31 -9.92 23.67
N ILE A 33 -14.65 -8.65 23.39
CA ILE A 33 -14.59 -7.57 24.40
C ILE A 33 -15.47 -7.87 25.59
N ALA A 34 -16.70 -8.35 25.37
CA ALA A 34 -17.61 -8.71 26.44
C ALA A 34 -17.04 -9.83 27.33
N PHE A 35 -16.43 -10.87 26.72
CA PHE A 35 -15.75 -11.93 27.48
C PHE A 35 -14.55 -11.41 28.27
N LEU A 36 -13.75 -10.51 27.71
CA LEU A 36 -12.62 -9.90 28.39
C LEU A 36 -13.06 -9.05 29.60
N ILE A 37 -14.12 -8.25 29.44
CA ILE A 37 -14.69 -7.46 30.53
C ILE A 37 -15.21 -8.36 31.63
N MET A 38 -15.95 -9.40 31.26
CA MET A 38 -16.48 -10.37 32.22
C MET A 38 -15.35 -11.07 32.96
N GLY A 39 -14.32 -11.56 32.27
CA GLY A 39 -13.17 -12.24 32.88
C GLY A 39 -12.38 -11.33 33.82
N THR A 40 -12.14 -10.07 33.43
CA THR A 40 -11.45 -9.09 34.29
C THR A 40 -12.27 -8.73 35.51
N TRP A 41 -13.58 -8.62 35.36
CA TRP A 41 -14.46 -8.39 36.50
C TRP A 41 -14.49 -9.57 37.46
N MET A 42 -14.60 -10.80 36.96
CA MET A 42 -14.55 -12.01 37.82
C MET A 42 -13.21 -12.08 38.57
N TYR A 43 -12.08 -11.80 37.87
CA TYR A 43 -10.77 -11.72 38.54
C TYR A 43 -10.73 -10.62 39.60
N TRP A 44 -11.30 -9.43 39.32
CA TRP A 44 -11.38 -8.34 40.29
C TRP A 44 -12.21 -8.74 41.53
N CYS A 45 -13.33 -9.46 41.36
CA CYS A 45 -14.12 -9.99 42.48
C CYS A 45 -13.29 -10.91 43.38
N THR A 46 -12.43 -11.75 42.81
CA THR A 46 -11.55 -12.63 43.64
C THR A 46 -10.52 -11.83 44.42
N THR A 47 -10.05 -10.67 43.92
CA THR A 47 -9.11 -9.80 44.63
C THR A 47 -9.74 -9.00 45.75
N LYS A 48 -11.08 -8.96 45.81
CA LYS A 48 -11.85 -8.28 46.87
C LYS A 48 -12.25 -9.17 48.01
N LEU A 49 -11.92 -10.47 47.97
CA LEU A 49 -12.09 -11.35 49.09
C LEU A 49 -11.26 -10.85 50.28
N PRO A 50 -11.72 -11.07 51.56
CA PRO A 50 -10.92 -10.74 52.72
C PRO A 50 -9.58 -11.47 52.75
N ASP A 51 -8.57 -10.85 53.38
CA ASP A 51 -7.27 -11.47 53.55
C ASP A 51 -7.42 -12.83 54.26
N GLN A 52 -6.81 -13.88 53.65
CA GLN A 52 -6.84 -15.29 54.07
C GLN A 52 -8.08 -16.10 53.62
N VAL A 53 -9.08 -15.51 52.93
CA VAL A 53 -10.18 -16.26 52.32
C VAL A 53 -9.83 -16.64 50.90
N THR A 54 -9.94 -17.94 50.58
CA THR A 54 -9.82 -18.44 49.21
C THR A 54 -11.18 -18.93 48.70
N GLY A 55 -11.51 -18.63 47.43
CA GLY A 55 -12.77 -19.11 46.85
C GLY A 55 -12.69 -20.61 46.54
N GLU A 56 -13.70 -21.38 47.00
CA GLU A 56 -13.79 -22.83 46.71
C GLU A 56 -14.75 -23.12 45.57
N HIS A 57 -15.88 -22.39 45.47
CA HIS A 57 -16.87 -22.54 44.40
C HIS A 57 -17.24 -21.18 43.80
N TYR A 58 -17.42 -21.19 42.49
CA TYR A 58 -17.73 -19.97 41.70
C TYR A 58 -18.94 -20.23 40.84
N TYR A 59 -20.00 -19.40 40.99
CA TYR A 59 -21.21 -19.55 40.19
C TYR A 59 -21.97 -18.21 40.02
N PHE A 60 -22.85 -18.17 39.03
CA PHE A 60 -23.75 -17.05 38.85
C PHE A 60 -25.12 -17.37 39.46
N ASN A 61 -25.64 -16.42 40.20
CA ASN A 61 -26.98 -16.50 40.80
C ASN A 61 -27.84 -15.31 40.35
N VAL A 62 -29.11 -15.56 40.10
CA VAL A 62 -30.06 -14.50 39.80
C VAL A 62 -30.79 -14.12 41.09
N ASN A 63 -30.49 -12.94 41.59
CA ASN A 63 -31.18 -12.41 42.75
C ASN A 63 -32.59 -11.96 42.33
N GLN A 64 -33.60 -12.73 42.73
CA GLN A 64 -34.98 -12.50 42.34
C GLN A 64 -35.59 -11.23 42.96
N GLU A 65 -35.14 -10.82 44.13
CA GLU A 65 -35.62 -9.61 44.80
C GLU A 65 -35.09 -8.33 44.14
N LYS A 66 -33.84 -8.35 43.73
CA LYS A 66 -33.17 -7.20 43.09
C LYS A 66 -33.26 -7.24 41.57
N HIS A 67 -33.70 -8.33 40.96
CA HIS A 67 -33.70 -8.59 39.53
C HIS A 67 -32.30 -8.39 38.91
N THR A 68 -31.24 -8.87 39.59
CA THR A 68 -29.86 -8.72 39.16
C THR A 68 -29.14 -10.05 39.07
N LEU A 69 -28.10 -10.11 38.18
CA LEU A 69 -27.18 -11.21 38.11
C LEU A 69 -26.05 -10.92 39.12
N GLU A 70 -25.82 -11.85 40.02
CA GLU A 70 -24.73 -11.78 40.99
C GLU A 70 -23.72 -12.89 40.73
N TYR A 71 -22.45 -12.56 40.84
CA TYR A 71 -21.36 -13.52 40.84
C TYR A 71 -21.06 -13.86 42.27
N VAL A 72 -21.27 -15.13 42.63
CA VAL A 72 -21.12 -15.62 43.99
C VAL A 72 -19.86 -16.46 44.11
N ILE A 73 -19.07 -16.17 45.12
CA ILE A 73 -17.88 -16.90 45.51
C ILE A 73 -18.07 -17.47 46.90
N ASP A 74 -18.13 -18.79 47.02
CA ASP A 74 -18.16 -19.44 48.33
C ASP A 74 -16.71 -19.58 48.84
N GLY A 75 -16.44 -18.97 49.99
CA GLY A 75 -15.13 -18.98 50.62
C GLY A 75 -14.89 -20.23 51.46
N ASN A 76 -13.63 -20.52 51.76
CA ASN A 76 -13.22 -21.56 52.67
C ASN A 76 -13.60 -21.29 54.13
N ASP A 77 -14.07 -20.08 54.44
CA ASP A 77 -14.63 -19.65 55.72
C ASP A 77 -16.13 -20.01 55.89
N ARG A 78 -16.75 -20.67 54.91
CA ARG A 78 -18.15 -21.02 54.76
C ARG A 78 -19.10 -19.81 54.61
N GLU A 79 -18.56 -18.66 54.27
CA GLU A 79 -19.35 -17.48 53.86
C GLU A 79 -19.41 -17.37 52.35
N SER A 80 -20.56 -16.83 51.85
CA SER A 80 -20.76 -16.59 50.40
C SER A 80 -20.68 -15.09 50.11
N TYR A 81 -19.77 -14.73 49.23
CA TYR A 81 -19.51 -13.36 48.81
C TYR A 81 -20.18 -13.11 47.46
N ALA A 82 -21.25 -12.29 47.44
CA ALA A 82 -22.02 -11.99 46.26
C ALA A 82 -21.68 -10.58 45.71
N TYR A 83 -21.28 -10.51 44.44
CA TYR A 83 -20.94 -9.28 43.74
C TYR A 83 -22.00 -9.00 42.66
N ASP A 84 -22.62 -7.82 42.72
CA ASP A 84 -23.69 -7.42 41.78
C ASP A 84 -23.09 -6.99 40.44
N PHE A 85 -23.61 -7.51 39.34
CA PHE A 85 -23.19 -7.15 37.99
C PHE A 85 -23.52 -5.69 37.63
N ARG A 86 -24.39 -5.01 38.37
CA ARG A 86 -24.72 -3.59 38.16
C ARG A 86 -23.48 -2.69 38.25
N ASP A 87 -22.55 -3.00 39.16
CA ASP A 87 -21.36 -2.19 39.38
C ASP A 87 -20.49 -2.11 38.11
N VAL A 88 -20.37 -3.25 37.40
CA VAL A 88 -19.64 -3.30 36.11
C VAL A 88 -20.45 -2.67 34.98
N ARG A 89 -21.73 -2.96 34.93
CA ARG A 89 -22.63 -2.37 33.93
C ARG A 89 -22.56 -0.84 33.94
N ASP A 90 -22.62 -0.23 35.10
CA ASP A 90 -22.65 1.22 35.25
C ASP A 90 -21.31 1.85 34.88
N LEU A 91 -20.17 1.15 35.14
CA LEU A 91 -18.81 1.56 34.73
C LEU A 91 -18.61 1.45 33.22
N VAL A 92 -19.15 0.42 32.58
CA VAL A 92 -18.92 0.12 31.15
C VAL A 92 -20.03 0.70 30.25
N ALA A 93 -21.18 1.12 30.80
CA ALA A 93 -22.32 1.59 30.02
C ALA A 93 -21.93 2.79 29.10
N VAL A 94 -21.27 3.81 29.64
CA VAL A 94 -20.93 5.02 28.87
C VAL A 94 -19.89 4.72 27.81
N PRO A 95 -18.70 4.09 28.11
CA PRO A 95 -17.76 3.68 27.09
C PRO A 95 -18.37 2.72 26.04
N GLY A 96 -19.23 1.80 26.45
CA GLY A 96 -19.92 0.86 25.57
C GLY A 96 -20.86 1.56 24.58
N ILE A 97 -21.64 2.53 25.03
CA ILE A 97 -22.51 3.34 24.15
C ILE A 97 -21.67 4.13 23.14
N ILE A 98 -20.54 4.72 23.57
CA ILE A 98 -19.65 5.47 22.68
C ILE A 98 -19.06 4.52 21.62
N LEU A 99 -18.58 3.34 22.02
CA LEU A 99 -18.03 2.34 21.10
C LEU A 99 -19.09 1.89 20.08
N LEU A 100 -20.28 1.48 20.53
CA LEU A 100 -21.36 1.03 19.67
C LEU A 100 -21.85 2.12 18.73
N SER A 101 -21.88 3.39 19.18
CA SER A 101 -22.26 4.50 18.32
C SER A 101 -21.20 4.80 17.25
N ALA A 102 -19.92 4.70 17.58
CA ALA A 102 -18.81 4.85 16.63
C ALA A 102 -18.83 3.72 15.59
N GLU A 103 -19.04 2.48 16.01
CA GLU A 103 -19.17 1.32 15.10
C GLU A 103 -20.40 1.44 14.21
N GLY A 104 -21.54 1.86 14.76
CA GLY A 104 -22.76 2.14 14.00
C GLY A 104 -22.56 3.20 12.93
N PHE A 105 -21.79 4.25 13.25
CA PHE A 105 -21.42 5.29 12.30
C PHE A 105 -20.54 4.74 11.17
N VAL A 106 -19.51 3.95 11.47
CA VAL A 106 -18.66 3.30 10.48
C VAL A 106 -19.46 2.39 9.55
N LEU A 107 -20.33 1.53 10.11
CA LEU A 107 -21.19 0.63 9.35
C LEU A 107 -22.22 1.40 8.48
N PHE A 108 -22.77 2.50 8.98
CA PHE A 108 -23.65 3.37 8.22
C PHE A 108 -22.96 3.97 7.01
N PHE A 109 -21.74 4.52 7.16
CA PHE A 109 -20.97 5.05 6.05
C PHE A 109 -20.48 3.97 5.07
N ALA A 110 -20.25 2.75 5.56
CA ALA A 110 -19.91 1.62 4.69
C ALA A 110 -21.04 1.28 3.69
N LEU A 111 -22.31 1.49 4.04
CA LEU A 111 -23.44 1.33 3.13
C LEU A 111 -23.40 2.30 1.93
N PHE A 112 -22.88 3.52 2.13
CA PHE A 112 -22.80 4.54 1.07
C PHE A 112 -21.54 4.43 0.20
N ARG A 113 -20.71 3.43 0.43
CA ARG A 113 -19.47 3.17 -0.32
C ARG A 113 -19.70 2.67 -1.77
N THR A 114 -20.96 2.53 -2.17
CA THR A 114 -21.36 2.16 -3.54
C THR A 114 -20.72 3.04 -4.61
N SER A 115 -20.49 4.32 -4.34
CA SER A 115 -19.80 5.24 -5.25
C SER A 115 -18.36 4.84 -5.53
N VAL A 116 -17.65 4.30 -4.55
CA VAL A 116 -16.25 3.85 -4.68
C VAL A 116 -16.19 2.54 -5.48
N VAL A 117 -17.10 1.59 -5.19
CA VAL A 117 -17.24 0.34 -5.95
C VAL A 117 -17.60 0.64 -7.39
N ARG A 118 -18.53 1.55 -7.64
CA ARG A 118 -18.93 1.99 -8.99
C ARG A 118 -17.76 2.63 -9.74
N ARG A 119 -16.93 3.44 -9.09
CA ARG A 119 -15.76 4.07 -9.70
C ARG A 119 -14.68 3.05 -10.07
N LYS A 120 -14.51 2.00 -9.26
CA LYS A 120 -13.59 0.88 -9.55
C LYS A 120 -14.11 -0.05 -10.65
N LEU A 121 -15.44 -0.18 -10.80
CA LEU A 121 -16.06 -0.98 -11.86
C LEU A 121 -16.27 -0.21 -13.18
N LYS A 122 -16.08 1.11 -13.20
CA LYS A 122 -16.19 1.94 -14.40
C LYS A 122 -15.31 1.46 -15.57
N PRO A 123 -14.02 1.09 -15.36
CA PRO A 123 -13.19 0.58 -16.46
C PRO A 123 -13.74 -0.72 -17.09
N LEU A 124 -14.40 -1.57 -16.30
CA LEU A 124 -15.05 -2.81 -16.77
C LEU A 124 -16.23 -2.51 -17.70
N ASN A 125 -17.02 -1.50 -17.36
CA ASN A 125 -18.11 -1.06 -18.20
C ASN A 125 -17.63 -0.41 -19.50
N ASP A 126 -16.57 0.41 -19.41
CA ASP A 126 -15.98 1.06 -20.58
C ASP A 126 -15.33 0.02 -21.53
N LEU A 127 -14.79 -1.07 -21.00
CA LEU A 127 -14.29 -2.21 -21.78
C LEU A 127 -15.42 -3.02 -22.40
N ALA A 128 -16.50 -3.28 -21.68
CA ALA A 128 -17.67 -3.96 -22.22
C ALA A 128 -18.33 -3.18 -23.37
N VAL A 129 -18.44 -1.85 -23.20
CA VAL A 129 -18.95 -0.96 -24.27
C VAL A 129 -18.01 -0.93 -25.48
N LYS A 130 -16.68 -0.88 -25.26
CA LYS A 130 -15.71 -0.95 -26.37
C LYS A 130 -15.72 -2.30 -27.08
N ALA A 131 -15.85 -3.41 -26.35
CA ALA A 131 -15.98 -4.74 -26.93
C ALA A 131 -17.25 -4.86 -27.78
N GLU A 132 -18.36 -4.28 -27.33
CA GLU A 132 -19.60 -4.21 -28.11
C GLU A 132 -19.46 -3.34 -29.38
N GLN A 133 -18.73 -2.22 -29.30
CA GLN A 133 -18.42 -1.37 -30.45
C GLN A 133 -17.52 -2.08 -31.46
N ILE A 134 -16.48 -2.81 -31.01
CA ILE A 134 -15.59 -3.59 -31.88
C ILE A 134 -16.36 -4.73 -32.55
N SER A 135 -17.24 -5.41 -31.81
CA SER A 135 -18.13 -6.43 -32.36
C SER A 135 -19.04 -5.85 -33.44
N LYS A 136 -19.61 -4.68 -33.24
CA LYS A 136 -20.43 -3.99 -34.25
C LYS A 136 -19.64 -3.57 -35.48
N MET A 137 -18.40 -3.07 -35.32
CA MET A 137 -17.54 -2.69 -36.45
C MET A 137 -17.05 -3.88 -37.26
N SER A 138 -16.78 -5.04 -36.61
CA SER A 138 -16.42 -6.26 -37.33
C SER A 138 -17.58 -6.88 -38.14
N PHE A 139 -18.82 -6.63 -37.73
CA PHE A 139 -20.01 -7.02 -38.47
C PHE A 139 -20.29 -6.08 -39.68
N GLU A 140 -19.92 -4.81 -39.61
CA GLU A 140 -20.07 -3.86 -40.74
C GLU A 140 -19.00 -4.06 -41.81
N GLN A 141 -17.80 -4.52 -41.48
CA GLN A 141 -16.74 -4.80 -42.47
C GLN A 141 -16.93 -6.12 -43.23
N ASN A 142 -17.70 -7.10 -42.70
CA ASN A 142 -18.03 -8.34 -43.38
C ASN A 142 -19.37 -8.28 -44.16
N GLY A 143 -19.98 -7.13 -44.27
CA GLY A 143 -21.30 -6.93 -44.87
C GLY A 143 -21.32 -6.50 -46.36
N MET A 144 -20.22 -6.75 -47.13
CA MET A 144 -20.21 -6.55 -48.58
C MET A 144 -19.95 -7.85 -49.31
N GLU A 145 -20.79 -8.88 -49.08
CA GLU A 145 -21.06 -9.96 -50.04
C GLU A 145 -22.17 -10.87 -49.44
N ASP A 146 -23.35 -10.72 -49.99
CA ASP A 146 -24.43 -11.66 -50.20
C ASP A 146 -25.82 -11.10 -49.85
N GLN A 147 -26.41 -10.47 -50.85
CA GLN A 147 -27.87 -10.42 -50.98
C GLN A 147 -28.39 -11.85 -51.28
N LYS A 148 -28.88 -12.59 -50.24
CA LYS A 148 -29.99 -13.54 -50.33
C LYS A 148 -30.16 -14.33 -49.03
N LYS A 149 -31.07 -13.87 -48.18
CA LYS A 149 -32.10 -14.72 -47.54
C LYS A 149 -32.82 -13.91 -46.46
N ARG A 150 -34.02 -13.45 -46.82
CA ARG A 150 -35.06 -13.08 -45.86
C ARG A 150 -35.51 -14.35 -45.17
N SER A 151 -35.12 -14.54 -43.93
CA SER A 151 -35.83 -15.25 -42.85
C SER A 151 -34.83 -15.51 -41.74
N ASP A 152 -34.69 -14.61 -40.82
CA ASP A 152 -34.29 -14.90 -39.41
C ASP A 152 -34.12 -13.60 -38.66
N LYS A 153 -35.20 -12.80 -38.65
CA LYS A 153 -35.28 -11.58 -37.84
C LYS A 153 -35.57 -11.84 -36.36
N LYS A 154 -35.31 -13.07 -35.88
CA LYS A 154 -35.56 -13.49 -34.47
C LYS A 154 -34.34 -13.91 -33.66
N SER A 155 -33.15 -14.06 -34.25
CA SER A 155 -31.95 -14.53 -33.53
C SER A 155 -30.97 -13.45 -33.07
N ALA A 156 -31.20 -12.18 -33.38
CA ALA A 156 -30.27 -11.09 -33.01
C ALA A 156 -30.66 -10.37 -31.69
N LYS A 157 -31.44 -11.00 -30.84
CA LYS A 157 -31.94 -10.37 -29.58
C LYS A 157 -31.80 -11.18 -28.30
N THR A 158 -31.03 -12.24 -28.33
CA THR A 158 -30.82 -13.03 -27.13
C THR A 158 -29.31 -13.33 -27.01
N PHE A 159 -28.56 -12.44 -26.43
CA PHE A 159 -27.43 -12.82 -25.61
C PHE A 159 -28.07 -13.81 -24.62
N ASP A 160 -27.82 -15.07 -24.80
CA ASP A 160 -28.63 -16.14 -24.22
C ASP A 160 -28.60 -15.98 -22.72
N GLN A 161 -29.76 -15.95 -22.10
CA GLN A 161 -29.88 -15.81 -20.63
C GLN A 161 -29.06 -16.91 -19.94
N ASN A 162 -28.91 -18.04 -20.61
CA ASN A 162 -28.06 -19.16 -20.20
C ASN A 162 -26.55 -18.78 -20.17
N GLN A 163 -26.04 -17.97 -21.12
CA GLN A 163 -24.64 -17.54 -21.14
C GLN A 163 -24.31 -16.56 -20.01
N MET A 164 -25.26 -15.69 -19.67
CA MET A 164 -25.13 -14.80 -18.49
C MET A 164 -25.22 -15.57 -17.19
N ASP A 165 -26.09 -16.57 -17.09
CA ASP A 165 -26.19 -17.44 -15.93
C ASP A 165 -24.94 -18.30 -15.74
N HIS A 166 -24.33 -18.81 -16.82
CA HIS A 166 -23.04 -19.51 -16.78
C HIS A 166 -21.89 -18.59 -16.34
N LEU A 167 -21.86 -17.33 -16.81
CA LEU A 167 -20.87 -16.35 -16.39
C LEU A 167 -21.08 -15.94 -14.92
N GLU A 168 -22.34 -15.75 -14.49
CA GLU A 168 -22.69 -15.43 -13.09
C GLU A 168 -22.33 -16.60 -12.17
N GLN A 169 -22.56 -17.84 -12.57
CA GLN A 169 -22.12 -19.04 -11.85
C GLN A 169 -20.59 -19.13 -11.78
N ALA A 170 -19.90 -18.96 -12.90
CA ALA A 170 -18.44 -18.99 -12.93
C ALA A 170 -17.81 -17.91 -12.05
N ILE A 171 -18.42 -16.72 -11.97
CA ILE A 171 -17.98 -15.62 -11.10
C ILE A 171 -18.35 -15.89 -9.63
N SER A 172 -19.51 -16.49 -9.35
CA SER A 172 -19.95 -16.76 -7.97
C SER A 172 -19.14 -17.88 -7.29
N HIS A 173 -18.51 -18.74 -8.06
CA HIS A 173 -17.61 -19.80 -7.55
C HIS A 173 -16.15 -19.34 -7.34
N ILE A 174 -15.82 -18.09 -7.67
CA ILE A 174 -14.48 -17.55 -7.38
C ILE A 174 -14.39 -17.27 -5.87
N SER A 175 -13.81 -18.21 -5.14
CA SER A 175 -13.32 -17.96 -3.79
C SER A 175 -12.04 -17.10 -3.90
N PRO A 176 -11.81 -16.15 -2.99
CA PRO A 176 -10.56 -15.36 -2.96
C PRO A 176 -9.29 -16.22 -2.94
N ASP A 177 -9.39 -17.44 -2.41
CA ASP A 177 -8.28 -18.39 -2.30
C ASP A 177 -8.07 -19.21 -3.59
N ASP A 178 -9.11 -19.42 -4.42
CA ASP A 178 -9.07 -20.23 -5.64
C ASP A 178 -8.77 -19.43 -6.93
N ALA A 179 -8.37 -18.17 -6.83
CA ALA A 179 -8.05 -17.30 -7.97
C ALA A 179 -6.87 -17.83 -8.84
N GLU A 180 -6.27 -18.96 -8.51
CA GLU A 180 -5.29 -19.65 -9.36
C GLU A 180 -5.95 -20.48 -10.47
N GLN A 181 -7.19 -20.89 -10.29
CA GLN A 181 -7.89 -21.71 -11.30
C GLN A 181 -8.52 -20.87 -12.42
N GLY A 182 -8.64 -19.55 -12.23
CA GLY A 182 -9.23 -18.64 -13.21
C GLY A 182 -10.73 -18.93 -13.46
N VAL A 183 -11.35 -18.03 -14.24
CA VAL A 183 -12.73 -18.21 -14.71
C VAL A 183 -12.71 -19.03 -15.99
N HIS A 184 -13.37 -20.17 -16.01
CA HIS A 184 -13.56 -21.00 -17.20
C HIS A 184 -15.05 -21.14 -17.48
N THR A 185 -15.51 -20.51 -18.55
CA THR A 185 -16.92 -20.59 -18.97
C THR A 185 -17.19 -21.75 -19.91
N GLY A 186 -16.16 -22.30 -20.55
CA GLY A 186 -16.29 -23.36 -21.56
C GLY A 186 -16.90 -22.90 -22.89
N ASP A 187 -17.33 -21.66 -23.00
CA ASP A 187 -17.97 -21.09 -24.19
C ASP A 187 -16.95 -20.35 -25.06
N LYS A 188 -16.88 -20.69 -26.35
CA LYS A 188 -15.96 -20.05 -27.30
C LYS A 188 -16.25 -18.58 -27.53
N GLU A 189 -17.52 -18.16 -27.42
CA GLU A 189 -17.93 -16.75 -27.62
C GLU A 189 -17.59 -15.89 -26.41
N LEU A 190 -17.50 -16.45 -25.20
CA LEU A 190 -17.13 -15.78 -23.97
C LEU A 190 -15.62 -15.79 -23.70
N LYS A 191 -14.81 -16.45 -24.54
CA LYS A 191 -13.37 -16.60 -24.33
C LYS A 191 -12.60 -15.28 -24.19
N SER A 192 -13.00 -14.23 -24.92
CA SER A 192 -12.38 -12.92 -24.82
C SER A 192 -12.67 -12.23 -23.47
N ILE A 193 -13.89 -12.42 -22.97
CA ILE A 193 -14.31 -11.90 -21.64
C ILE A 193 -13.61 -12.69 -20.54
N GLU A 194 -13.51 -14.00 -20.68
CA GLU A 194 -12.78 -14.89 -19.78
C GLU A 194 -11.31 -14.46 -19.64
N ILE A 195 -10.62 -14.24 -20.77
CA ILE A 195 -9.23 -13.75 -20.77
C ILE A 195 -9.11 -12.38 -20.08
N ALA A 196 -10.00 -11.45 -20.41
CA ALA A 196 -9.98 -10.11 -19.81
C ALA A 196 -10.23 -10.17 -18.29
N LEU A 197 -11.16 -10.99 -17.85
CA LEU A 197 -11.49 -11.19 -16.44
C LEU A 197 -10.34 -11.85 -15.67
N ASN A 198 -9.73 -12.90 -16.25
CA ASN A 198 -8.59 -13.57 -15.66
C ASN A 198 -7.37 -12.64 -15.55
N ASN A 199 -7.12 -11.78 -16.53
CA ASN A 199 -6.08 -10.75 -16.44
C ASN A 199 -6.37 -9.75 -15.32
N LEU A 200 -7.62 -9.32 -15.16
CA LEU A 200 -8.01 -8.42 -14.08
C LEU A 200 -7.85 -9.07 -12.69
N LEU A 201 -8.28 -10.33 -12.55
CA LEU A 201 -8.11 -11.07 -11.29
C LEU A 201 -6.63 -11.25 -10.95
N ARG A 202 -5.79 -11.56 -11.94
CA ARG A 202 -4.34 -11.66 -11.77
C ARG A 202 -3.74 -10.33 -11.31
N ASN A 203 -4.09 -9.23 -11.98
CA ASN A 203 -3.61 -7.90 -11.61
C ASN A 203 -4.09 -7.49 -10.21
N MET A 204 -5.32 -7.82 -9.82
CA MET A 204 -5.82 -7.57 -8.46
C MET A 204 -5.02 -8.36 -7.42
N LYS A 205 -4.78 -9.64 -7.64
CA LYS A 205 -4.00 -10.51 -6.73
C LYS A 205 -2.54 -10.06 -6.63
N GLU A 206 -1.94 -9.66 -7.75
CA GLU A 206 -0.59 -9.08 -7.74
C GLU A 206 -0.53 -7.78 -6.93
N ASN A 207 -1.52 -6.91 -7.09
CA ASN A 207 -1.59 -5.67 -6.32
C ASN A 207 -1.78 -5.94 -4.82
N GLU A 208 -2.63 -6.90 -4.46
CA GLU A 208 -2.81 -7.33 -3.07
C GLU A 208 -1.50 -7.90 -2.48
N ARG A 209 -0.84 -8.80 -3.20
CA ARG A 209 0.46 -9.37 -2.78
C ARG A 209 1.54 -8.30 -2.64
N ARG A 210 1.55 -7.27 -3.52
CA ARG A 210 2.46 -6.12 -3.39
C ARG A 210 2.15 -5.30 -2.16
N GLN A 211 0.88 -5.09 -1.85
CA GLN A 211 0.45 -4.34 -0.66
C GLN A 211 0.82 -5.07 0.64
N VAL A 212 0.59 -6.39 0.70
CA VAL A 212 0.96 -7.21 1.87
C VAL A 212 2.48 -7.20 2.07
N ARG A 213 3.26 -7.39 0.99
CA ARG A 213 4.73 -7.30 1.05
C ARG A 213 5.17 -5.92 1.54
N PHE A 214 4.63 -4.85 0.99
CA PHE A 214 4.95 -3.49 1.40
C PHE A 214 4.76 -3.26 2.91
N VAL A 215 3.65 -3.75 3.50
CA VAL A 215 3.40 -3.63 4.94
C VAL A 215 4.38 -4.48 5.76
N SER A 216 4.69 -5.70 5.30
CA SER A 216 5.66 -6.58 5.93
C SER A 216 7.06 -5.96 5.94
N ASP A 217 7.52 -5.50 4.78
CA ASP A 217 8.87 -4.95 4.61
C ASP A 217 9.01 -3.63 5.37
N ALA A 218 7.99 -2.75 5.33
CA ALA A 218 7.95 -1.53 6.15
C ALA A 218 8.06 -1.85 7.66
N SER A 219 7.39 -2.91 8.12
CA SER A 219 7.45 -3.35 9.52
C SER A 219 8.84 -3.85 9.90
N HIS A 220 9.52 -4.54 8.99
CA HIS A 220 10.90 -4.99 9.20
C HIS A 220 11.88 -3.82 9.24
N GLU A 221 11.79 -2.89 8.29
CA GLU A 221 12.67 -1.72 8.22
C GLU A 221 12.46 -0.72 9.37
N LEU A 222 11.27 -0.68 9.97
CA LEU A 222 11.01 0.11 11.18
C LEU A 222 11.48 -0.57 12.46
N ARG A 223 11.52 -1.91 12.51
CA ARG A 223 11.93 -2.66 13.69
C ARG A 223 13.40 -2.47 14.02
N THR A 224 14.26 -2.45 13.01
CA THR A 224 15.71 -2.30 13.17
C THR A 224 16.09 -0.99 13.87
N PRO A 225 15.68 0.19 13.39
CA PRO A 225 15.97 1.46 14.06
C PRO A 225 15.38 1.54 15.47
N ILE A 226 14.20 0.98 15.71
CA ILE A 226 13.62 0.92 17.06
C ILE A 226 14.51 0.09 18.01
N ALA A 227 15.06 -1.04 17.55
CA ALA A 227 15.96 -1.85 18.36
C ALA A 227 17.27 -1.11 18.66
N VAL A 228 17.82 -0.36 17.71
CA VAL A 228 19.00 0.49 17.89
C VAL A 228 18.73 1.58 18.93
N ILE A 229 17.60 2.30 18.79
CA ILE A 229 17.17 3.30 19.78
C ILE A 229 17.06 2.69 21.17
N GLN A 230 16.41 1.53 21.32
CA GLN A 230 16.28 0.84 22.60
C GLN A 230 17.66 0.45 23.18
N GLY A 231 18.59 0.01 22.32
CA GLY A 231 19.96 -0.30 22.72
C GLY A 231 20.68 0.89 23.34
N TYR A 232 20.66 2.04 22.67
CA TYR A 232 21.30 3.27 23.17
C TYR A 232 20.60 3.86 24.39
N VAL A 233 19.27 3.78 24.48
CA VAL A 233 18.54 4.17 25.70
C VAL A 233 18.97 3.30 26.89
N ASN A 234 19.12 1.98 26.70
CA ASN A 234 19.60 1.09 27.75
C ASN A 234 21.06 1.37 28.14
N MET A 235 21.93 1.77 27.18
CA MET A 235 23.30 2.20 27.47
C MET A 235 23.33 3.48 28.30
N LEU A 236 22.49 4.47 27.94
CA LEU A 236 22.33 5.70 28.68
C LEU A 236 21.84 5.48 30.12
N ASP A 237 20.88 4.57 30.30
CA ASP A 237 20.35 4.25 31.64
C ASP A 237 21.40 3.61 32.54
N ARG A 238 22.27 2.75 31.99
CA ARG A 238 23.30 2.03 32.78
C ARG A 238 24.56 2.87 33.03
N TRP A 239 25.06 3.59 32.04
CA TRP A 239 26.38 4.22 32.09
C TRP A 239 26.41 5.72 31.76
N GLY A 240 25.32 6.26 31.20
CA GLY A 240 25.28 7.64 30.70
C GLY A 240 25.50 8.71 31.76
N LYS A 241 25.33 8.39 33.05
CA LYS A 241 25.60 9.30 34.17
C LYS A 241 27.06 9.31 34.65
N GLU A 242 27.82 8.26 34.31
CA GLU A 242 29.17 8.03 34.80
C GLU A 242 30.22 8.18 33.72
N ASP A 243 29.83 8.04 32.43
CA ASP A 243 30.72 8.11 31.26
C ASP A 243 30.21 9.14 30.23
N GLU A 244 30.87 10.30 30.16
CA GLU A 244 30.54 11.38 29.25
C GLU A 244 30.68 10.98 27.76
N LYS A 245 31.57 10.04 27.46
CA LYS A 245 31.75 9.52 26.10
C LYS A 245 30.53 8.69 25.69
N VAL A 246 30.09 7.78 26.56
CA VAL A 246 28.87 6.97 26.33
C VAL A 246 27.65 7.87 26.19
N LEU A 247 27.54 8.93 27.01
CA LEU A 247 26.47 9.90 26.91
C LEU A 247 26.43 10.57 25.54
N THR A 248 27.57 11.12 25.11
CA THR A 248 27.66 11.88 23.86
C THR A 248 27.42 10.99 22.63
N GLU A 249 28.08 9.81 22.57
CA GLU A 249 27.91 8.86 21.48
C GLU A 249 26.46 8.35 21.38
N SER A 250 25.83 8.06 22.51
CA SER A 250 24.44 7.58 22.53
C SER A 250 23.44 8.66 22.08
N ILE A 251 23.63 9.92 22.50
CA ILE A 251 22.76 11.02 22.07
C ILE A 251 22.88 11.24 20.56
N GLU A 252 24.11 11.22 20.02
CA GLU A 252 24.34 11.39 18.60
C GLU A 252 23.72 10.25 17.78
N ALA A 253 23.90 9.01 18.21
CA ALA A 253 23.30 7.84 17.60
C ALA A 253 21.77 7.90 17.63
N LEU A 254 21.17 8.28 18.76
CA LEU A 254 19.71 8.45 18.88
C LEU A 254 19.18 9.56 17.95
N LYS A 255 19.90 10.66 17.82
CA LYS A 255 19.53 11.76 16.92
C LYS A 255 19.55 11.29 15.46
N ASN A 256 20.62 10.59 15.06
CA ASN A 256 20.78 10.08 13.69
C ASN A 256 19.69 9.04 13.36
N GLU A 257 19.41 8.12 14.29
CA GLU A 257 18.40 7.09 14.09
C GLU A 257 16.96 7.65 14.04
N SER A 258 16.69 8.66 14.87
CA SER A 258 15.41 9.38 14.84
C SER A 258 15.20 10.12 13.51
N GLN A 259 16.26 10.74 12.98
CA GLN A 259 16.20 11.40 11.67
C GLN A 259 15.99 10.37 10.54
N HIS A 260 16.70 9.23 10.58
CA HIS A 260 16.55 8.14 9.64
C HIS A 260 15.11 7.59 9.64
N MET A 261 14.53 7.35 10.84
CA MET A 261 13.13 6.93 10.96
C MET A 261 12.15 7.94 10.37
N LYS A 262 12.39 9.23 10.59
CA LYS A 262 11.54 10.29 10.01
C LYS A 262 11.56 10.22 8.48
N GLU A 263 12.74 10.13 7.88
CA GLU A 263 12.90 10.04 6.42
C GLU A 263 12.23 8.77 5.86
N LEU A 264 12.39 7.64 6.53
CA LEU A 264 11.74 6.38 6.15
C LEU A 264 10.21 6.50 6.17
N VAL A 265 9.63 7.09 7.21
CA VAL A 265 8.18 7.32 7.31
C VAL A 265 7.69 8.26 6.22
N GLU A 266 8.41 9.34 5.91
CA GLU A 266 8.06 10.27 4.83
C GLU A 266 8.08 9.58 3.45
N GLN A 267 9.09 8.72 3.19
CA GLN A 267 9.19 7.92 1.98
C GLN A 267 8.02 6.92 1.85
N LEU A 268 7.67 6.23 2.94
CA LEU A 268 6.54 5.31 2.97
C LEU A 268 5.21 6.03 2.70
N LEU A 269 4.99 7.18 3.34
CA LEU A 269 3.79 7.99 3.12
C LEU A 269 3.70 8.52 1.69
N PHE A 270 4.83 8.93 1.10
CA PHE A 270 4.89 9.36 -0.30
C PHE A 270 4.42 8.25 -1.24
N LEU A 271 4.97 7.03 -1.09
CA LEU A 271 4.60 5.88 -1.91
C LEU A 271 3.14 5.44 -1.70
N ALA A 272 2.66 5.43 -0.45
CA ALA A 272 1.27 5.09 -0.14
C ALA A 272 0.26 6.10 -0.75
N ARG A 273 0.60 7.39 -0.75
CA ARG A 273 -0.19 8.43 -1.44
C ARG A 273 -0.14 8.27 -2.95
N GLY A 274 1.03 7.91 -3.49
CA GLY A 274 1.23 7.64 -4.92
C GLY A 274 0.34 6.50 -5.41
N ASP A 275 0.32 5.37 -4.71
CA ASP A 275 -0.52 4.21 -5.04
C ASP A 275 -2.02 4.53 -5.01
N SER A 276 -2.42 5.39 -4.08
CA SER A 276 -3.83 5.80 -3.95
C SER A 276 -4.23 6.92 -4.93
N GLY A 277 -3.30 7.39 -5.77
CA GLY A 277 -3.52 8.52 -6.70
C GLY A 277 -3.77 9.85 -5.98
N ARG A 278 -3.30 10.00 -4.75
CA ARG A 278 -3.50 11.19 -3.92
C ARG A 278 -2.36 12.21 -4.02
N ASN A 279 -1.23 11.84 -4.62
CA ASN A 279 -0.18 12.81 -4.91
C ASN A 279 -0.64 13.73 -6.03
N THR A 280 -0.84 15.00 -5.70
CA THR A 280 -1.19 16.04 -6.68
C THR A 280 0.10 16.63 -7.25
N LEU A 281 0.17 16.71 -8.58
CA LEU A 281 1.31 17.30 -9.30
C LEU A 281 1.01 18.75 -9.65
N ASN A 282 1.87 19.65 -9.24
CA ASN A 282 1.83 21.06 -9.68
C ASN A 282 2.70 21.21 -10.94
N LYS A 283 2.17 20.80 -12.10
CA LYS A 283 2.92 20.80 -13.36
C LYS A 283 3.02 22.22 -13.93
N VAL A 284 4.24 22.69 -14.10
CA VAL A 284 4.59 23.97 -14.74
C VAL A 284 5.63 23.75 -15.84
N LYS A 285 5.79 24.71 -16.75
CA LYS A 285 6.92 24.71 -17.69
C LYS A 285 8.20 24.97 -16.92
N LEU A 286 9.19 24.09 -17.04
CA LEU A 286 10.48 24.18 -16.35
C LEU A 286 11.63 23.88 -17.30
N ASP A 287 12.80 24.41 -16.99
CA ASP A 287 14.04 24.11 -17.69
C ASP A 287 14.79 22.99 -16.94
N LEU A 288 14.86 21.81 -17.57
CA LEU A 288 15.53 20.64 -16.99
C LEU A 288 17.05 20.89 -16.81
N ASN A 289 17.69 21.64 -17.72
CA ASN A 289 19.10 21.96 -17.62
C ASN A 289 19.41 22.77 -16.35
N GLN A 290 18.56 23.76 -16.05
CA GLN A 290 18.67 24.53 -14.80
C GLN A 290 18.47 23.61 -13.58
N MET A 291 17.47 22.72 -13.60
CA MET A 291 17.21 21.82 -12.46
C MET A 291 18.39 20.90 -12.15
N VAL A 292 19.02 20.34 -13.19
CA VAL A 292 20.18 19.46 -13.02
C VAL A 292 21.42 20.24 -12.56
N SER A 293 21.62 21.46 -13.09
CA SER A 293 22.70 22.36 -12.64
C SER A 293 22.57 22.73 -11.17
N GLU A 294 21.37 23.08 -10.72
CA GLU A 294 21.11 23.41 -9.30
C GLU A 294 21.42 22.20 -8.38
N VAL A 295 21.01 20.97 -8.77
CA VAL A 295 21.30 19.78 -7.98
C VAL A 295 22.82 19.44 -8.03
N TRP A 296 23.48 19.69 -9.15
CA TRP A 296 24.93 19.53 -9.26
C TRP A 296 25.67 20.48 -8.30
N GLU A 297 25.32 21.77 -8.27
CA GLU A 297 25.89 22.75 -7.33
C GLU A 297 25.65 22.35 -5.87
N GLU A 298 24.41 21.98 -5.52
CA GLU A 298 24.06 21.49 -4.18
C GLU A 298 24.91 20.28 -3.77
N SER A 299 25.13 19.33 -4.70
CA SER A 299 25.86 18.09 -4.42
C SER A 299 27.33 18.35 -4.14
N GLN A 300 27.97 19.28 -4.88
CA GLN A 300 29.34 19.70 -4.62
C GLN A 300 29.54 20.37 -3.26
N MET A 301 28.53 21.10 -2.77
CA MET A 301 28.59 21.77 -1.47
C MET A 301 28.45 20.80 -0.31
N ILE A 302 27.70 19.70 -0.50
CA ILE A 302 27.36 18.76 0.58
C ILE A 302 28.37 17.61 0.67
N ASP A 303 28.87 17.16 -0.46
CA ASP A 303 29.73 15.97 -0.56
C ASP A 303 31.11 16.35 -1.10
N GLU A 304 32.10 16.39 -0.20
CA GLU A 304 33.50 16.67 -0.50
C GLU A 304 34.28 15.43 -0.94
N LYS A 305 33.67 14.23 -0.85
CA LYS A 305 34.35 12.96 -1.13
C LYS A 305 34.45 12.64 -2.60
N HIS A 306 33.47 13.09 -3.40
CA HIS A 306 33.37 12.77 -4.82
C HIS A 306 33.59 13.99 -5.71
N ARG A 307 33.98 13.76 -6.95
CA ARG A 307 34.14 14.82 -7.96
C ARG A 307 32.92 14.88 -8.86
N TYR A 308 32.14 15.96 -8.76
CA TYR A 308 30.93 16.16 -9.54
C TYR A 308 31.22 16.90 -10.84
N LEU A 309 30.89 16.29 -11.98
CA LEU A 309 31.05 16.85 -13.32
C LEU A 309 29.66 17.18 -13.90
N PHE A 310 29.54 18.36 -14.52
CA PHE A 310 28.31 18.76 -15.18
C PHE A 310 28.50 18.92 -16.70
N ARG A 311 27.59 18.33 -17.47
CA ARG A 311 27.52 18.45 -18.93
C ARG A 311 26.16 19.02 -19.31
N GLY A 312 26.05 20.35 -19.30
CA GLY A 312 24.85 21.07 -19.68
C GLY A 312 24.63 21.12 -21.19
N THR A 313 23.46 21.60 -21.57
CA THR A 313 23.03 21.88 -22.94
C THR A 313 22.32 23.22 -22.99
N ASP A 314 21.78 23.61 -24.14
CA ASP A 314 20.83 24.71 -24.28
C ASP A 314 19.59 24.46 -23.40
N PRO A 315 18.79 25.50 -23.05
CA PRO A 315 17.60 25.33 -22.25
C PRO A 315 16.71 24.20 -22.74
N ALA A 316 16.39 23.26 -21.83
CA ALA A 316 15.69 22.01 -22.12
C ALA A 316 14.32 22.00 -21.42
N TYR A 317 13.30 22.48 -22.13
CA TYR A 317 11.97 22.68 -21.52
C TYR A 317 11.12 21.44 -21.50
N MET A 318 10.49 21.20 -20.32
CA MET A 318 9.46 20.18 -20.14
C MET A 318 8.33 20.71 -19.23
N THR A 319 7.22 19.97 -19.17
CA THR A 319 6.14 20.24 -18.24
C THR A 319 6.24 19.27 -17.05
N GLY A 320 6.43 19.80 -15.84
CA GLY A 320 6.60 18.97 -14.64
C GLY A 320 6.46 19.73 -13.33
N ASP A 321 6.47 18.97 -12.25
CA ASP A 321 6.54 19.51 -10.87
C ASP A 321 8.01 19.67 -10.48
N ILE A 322 8.41 20.92 -10.25
CA ILE A 322 9.80 21.31 -9.97
C ILE A 322 10.37 20.54 -8.77
N ALA A 323 9.60 20.47 -7.66
CA ALA A 323 10.07 19.84 -6.44
C ALA A 323 10.27 18.34 -6.63
N MET A 324 9.34 17.67 -7.31
CA MET A 324 9.43 16.24 -7.59
C MET A 324 10.54 15.90 -8.59
N ILE A 325 10.70 16.69 -9.66
CA ILE A 325 11.80 16.47 -10.61
C ILE A 325 13.15 16.62 -9.91
N LYS A 326 13.36 17.70 -9.12
CA LYS A 326 14.58 17.84 -8.32
C LYS A 326 14.79 16.67 -7.36
N GLN A 327 13.74 16.20 -6.71
CA GLN A 327 13.81 15.03 -5.83
C GLN A 327 14.26 13.78 -6.58
N SER A 328 13.75 13.53 -7.80
CA SER A 328 14.20 12.39 -8.60
C SER A 328 15.68 12.47 -8.96
N ILE A 329 16.16 13.67 -9.34
CA ILE A 329 17.59 13.88 -9.66
C ILE A 329 18.45 13.63 -8.42
N ARG A 330 18.08 14.21 -7.25
CA ARG A 330 18.80 14.01 -5.98
C ARG A 330 18.89 12.54 -5.58
N ILE A 331 17.80 11.77 -5.76
CA ILE A 331 17.81 10.33 -5.46
C ILE A 331 18.84 9.59 -6.29
N PHE A 332 18.93 9.85 -7.60
CA PHE A 332 19.95 9.21 -8.44
C PHE A 332 21.36 9.66 -8.08
N VAL A 333 21.56 10.94 -7.78
CA VAL A 333 22.89 11.48 -7.37
C VAL A 333 23.31 10.89 -6.03
N GLN A 334 22.44 10.84 -5.05
CA GLN A 334 22.72 10.23 -3.75
C GLN A 334 23.02 8.74 -3.88
N ASN A 335 22.34 8.05 -4.79
CA ASN A 335 22.62 6.65 -5.08
C ASN A 335 24.01 6.49 -5.72
N ALA A 336 24.38 7.35 -6.67
CA ALA A 336 25.71 7.38 -7.29
C ALA A 336 26.80 7.62 -6.24
N ALA A 337 26.66 8.62 -5.38
CA ALA A 337 27.62 8.92 -4.31
C ALA A 337 27.75 7.76 -3.31
N LYS A 338 26.65 7.14 -2.96
CA LYS A 338 26.63 6.05 -1.99
C LYS A 338 27.37 4.80 -2.43
N TYR A 339 27.34 4.48 -3.73
CA TYR A 339 27.91 3.26 -4.29
C TYR A 339 29.23 3.48 -5.04
N SER A 340 29.76 4.69 -5.01
CA SER A 340 31.08 5.04 -5.55
C SER A 340 32.13 5.12 -4.45
N SER A 341 33.37 4.86 -4.78
CA SER A 341 34.50 5.02 -3.88
C SER A 341 34.86 6.50 -3.71
N ASP A 342 35.47 6.85 -2.59
CA ASP A 342 35.98 8.21 -2.36
C ASP A 342 36.93 8.63 -3.51
N GLY A 343 36.72 9.82 -4.07
CA GLY A 343 37.48 10.36 -5.22
C GLY A 343 36.90 10.01 -6.58
N ALA A 344 35.90 9.16 -6.69
CA ALA A 344 35.30 8.79 -7.97
C ALA A 344 34.55 9.96 -8.64
N ASP A 345 34.41 9.89 -9.96
CA ASP A 345 33.65 10.86 -10.75
C ASP A 345 32.16 10.54 -10.79
N ILE A 346 31.33 11.54 -10.49
CA ILE A 346 29.90 11.49 -10.70
C ILE A 346 29.52 12.53 -11.74
N THR A 347 29.08 12.07 -12.91
CA THR A 347 28.75 12.96 -14.02
C THR A 347 27.22 13.15 -14.11
N LEU A 348 26.77 14.40 -14.03
CA LEU A 348 25.42 14.81 -14.35
C LEU A 348 25.40 15.41 -15.75
N GLY A 349 24.41 15.03 -16.55
CA GLY A 349 24.31 15.56 -17.92
C GLY A 349 22.86 15.81 -18.32
N VAL A 350 22.69 16.73 -19.29
CA VAL A 350 21.39 16.97 -19.93
C VAL A 350 21.55 16.82 -21.42
N MET A 351 20.59 16.22 -22.08
CA MET A 351 20.60 15.95 -23.52
C MET A 351 19.25 16.31 -24.11
N LEU A 352 19.27 16.89 -25.31
CA LEU A 352 18.11 17.15 -26.13
C LEU A 352 18.04 16.10 -27.24
N GLU A 353 16.95 15.38 -27.31
CA GLU A 353 16.65 14.40 -28.36
C GLU A 353 15.38 14.85 -29.10
N SER A 354 15.14 14.33 -30.33
CA SER A 354 13.96 14.69 -31.09
C SER A 354 12.65 14.38 -30.33
N GLY A 355 11.98 15.42 -29.81
CA GLY A 355 10.73 15.30 -29.05
C GLY A 355 10.89 14.95 -27.57
N TYR A 356 12.13 14.82 -27.06
CA TYR A 356 12.41 14.46 -25.67
C TYR A 356 13.53 15.32 -25.10
N VAL A 357 13.41 15.58 -23.79
CA VAL A 357 14.52 16.07 -22.98
C VAL A 357 14.91 14.99 -21.99
N SER A 358 16.21 14.83 -21.70
CA SER A 358 16.68 13.81 -20.78
C SER A 358 17.76 14.35 -19.87
N TYR A 359 17.79 13.82 -18.64
CA TYR A 359 18.97 13.94 -17.79
C TYR A 359 19.66 12.57 -17.60
N MET A 360 20.93 12.62 -17.35
CA MET A 360 21.79 11.46 -17.14
C MET A 360 22.57 11.65 -15.85
N ILE A 361 22.62 10.60 -15.04
CA ILE A 361 23.52 10.49 -13.89
C ILE A 361 24.38 9.26 -14.12
N GLN A 362 25.70 9.43 -14.11
CA GLN A 362 26.68 8.36 -14.29
C GLN A 362 27.66 8.36 -13.13
N ASP A 363 27.90 7.20 -12.57
CA ASP A 363 28.90 6.94 -11.54
C ASP A 363 29.96 5.94 -12.03
N GLU A 364 31.07 5.88 -11.30
CA GLU A 364 32.14 4.90 -11.43
C GLU A 364 32.17 3.97 -10.20
N GLY A 365 30.99 3.60 -9.73
CA GLY A 365 30.80 2.76 -8.56
C GLY A 365 30.92 1.27 -8.83
N ILE A 366 30.47 0.47 -7.86
CA ILE A 366 30.51 -1.00 -7.92
C ILE A 366 29.73 -1.59 -9.10
N GLY A 367 28.78 -0.83 -9.68
CA GLY A 367 27.89 -1.32 -10.72
C GLY A 367 26.89 -2.35 -10.22
N MET A 368 26.23 -3.05 -11.14
CA MET A 368 25.19 -4.03 -10.83
C MET A 368 25.20 -5.18 -11.84
N GLU A 369 24.84 -6.38 -11.37
CA GLU A 369 24.57 -7.52 -12.24
C GLU A 369 23.28 -7.31 -13.05
N SER A 370 23.21 -7.91 -14.23
CA SER A 370 22.03 -7.77 -15.12
C SER A 370 20.75 -8.30 -14.49
N SER A 371 20.84 -9.29 -13.59
CA SER A 371 19.71 -9.81 -12.80
C SER A 371 19.15 -8.77 -11.86
N ASP A 372 20.00 -7.94 -11.26
CA ASP A 372 19.59 -6.93 -10.28
C ASP A 372 18.93 -5.73 -10.95
N VAL A 373 19.42 -5.33 -12.13
CA VAL A 373 18.90 -4.16 -12.88
C VAL A 373 17.39 -4.22 -13.10
N VAL A 374 16.82 -5.42 -13.21
CA VAL A 374 15.36 -5.60 -13.37
C VAL A 374 14.60 -5.26 -12.09
N HIS A 375 15.20 -5.44 -10.92
CA HIS A 375 14.58 -5.34 -9.61
C HIS A 375 14.86 -4.05 -8.85
N ILE A 376 15.86 -3.24 -9.27
CA ILE A 376 16.30 -2.05 -8.52
C ILE A 376 15.21 -1.00 -8.24
N PHE A 377 14.12 -1.02 -9.02
CA PHE A 377 12.98 -0.13 -8.82
C PHE A 377 11.88 -0.74 -7.94
N GLU A 378 12.04 -1.99 -7.50
CA GLU A 378 11.15 -2.60 -6.52
C GLU A 378 11.39 -1.98 -5.14
N ARG A 379 10.35 -1.88 -4.34
CA ARG A 379 10.42 -1.30 -3.00
C ARG A 379 11.23 -2.23 -2.09
N PHE A 380 12.08 -1.64 -1.26
CA PHE A 380 12.96 -2.35 -0.31
C PHE A 380 13.98 -3.28 -0.99
N TYR A 381 14.08 -3.26 -2.31
CA TYR A 381 15.08 -4.06 -3.01
C TYR A 381 16.48 -3.53 -2.75
N ARG A 382 17.39 -4.43 -2.43
CA ARG A 382 18.84 -4.20 -2.30
C ARG A 382 19.54 -5.46 -2.80
N SER A 383 20.56 -5.30 -3.62
CA SER A 383 21.41 -6.43 -4.02
C SER A 383 22.13 -7.02 -2.81
N ASP A 384 22.55 -8.27 -2.90
CA ASP A 384 23.25 -8.94 -1.79
C ASP A 384 24.56 -8.22 -1.43
N GLU A 385 25.24 -7.64 -2.39
CA GLU A 385 26.45 -6.82 -2.18
C GLU A 385 26.12 -5.55 -1.40
N ALA A 386 25.02 -4.88 -1.72
CA ALA A 386 24.55 -3.69 -1.01
C ALA A 386 24.01 -3.99 0.39
N ARG A 387 23.62 -5.24 0.68
CA ARG A 387 23.19 -5.68 2.03
C ARG A 387 24.38 -5.92 2.96
N ASN A 388 25.48 -6.44 2.40
CA ASN A 388 26.68 -6.79 3.18
C ASN A 388 27.61 -5.59 3.43
N GLY A 389 27.42 -4.48 2.71
CA GLY A 389 28.17 -3.25 2.90
C GLY A 389 27.66 -2.41 4.08
N GLU A 390 28.55 -1.60 4.68
CA GLU A 390 28.22 -0.62 5.73
C GLU A 390 27.29 0.51 5.25
N THR A 391 27.00 0.57 3.94
CA THR A 391 26.16 1.58 3.32
C THR A 391 24.68 1.27 3.57
N GLY A 392 24.13 1.80 4.67
CA GLY A 392 22.72 1.74 5.03
C GLY A 392 21.80 2.38 3.97
N GLY A 393 20.54 1.99 3.91
CA GLY A 393 19.51 2.63 3.07
C GLY A 393 18.26 1.79 2.98
N SER A 394 17.11 2.47 2.92
CA SER A 394 15.77 1.87 2.97
C SER A 394 15.37 1.05 1.73
N GLY A 395 16.09 1.15 0.61
CA GLY A 395 15.66 0.55 -0.66
C GLY A 395 14.40 1.19 -1.27
N LEU A 396 13.98 2.36 -0.77
CA LEU A 396 12.79 3.07 -1.26
C LEU A 396 13.12 4.18 -2.27
N GLY A 397 14.36 4.69 -2.27
CA GLY A 397 14.73 5.85 -3.10
C GLY A 397 14.44 5.65 -4.58
N LEU A 398 14.98 4.59 -5.20
CA LEU A 398 14.78 4.33 -6.63
C LEU A 398 13.31 4.06 -6.98
N SER A 399 12.53 3.46 -6.10
CA SER A 399 11.09 3.27 -6.31
C SER A 399 10.32 4.59 -6.27
N ILE A 400 10.75 5.58 -5.46
CA ILE A 400 10.22 6.94 -5.44
C ILE A 400 10.59 7.67 -6.74
N ALA A 401 11.87 7.60 -7.16
CA ALA A 401 12.31 8.19 -8.42
C ALA A 401 11.52 7.63 -9.61
N LYS A 402 11.30 6.32 -9.66
CA LYS A 402 10.47 5.66 -10.68
C LYS A 402 9.05 6.18 -10.67
N TRP A 403 8.42 6.30 -9.50
CA TRP A 403 7.07 6.84 -9.38
C TRP A 403 7.00 8.29 -9.91
N ILE A 404 7.98 9.14 -9.55
CA ILE A 404 8.05 10.53 -10.02
C ILE A 404 8.15 10.58 -11.55
N VAL A 405 9.04 9.79 -12.13
CA VAL A 405 9.26 9.75 -13.59
C VAL A 405 7.99 9.27 -14.31
N ASP A 406 7.35 8.20 -13.84
CA ASP A 406 6.12 7.67 -14.42
C ASP A 406 4.96 8.68 -14.33
N ALA A 407 4.83 9.42 -13.22
CA ALA A 407 3.82 10.47 -13.02
C ALA A 407 4.01 11.66 -13.99
N HIS A 408 5.22 11.84 -14.52
CA HIS A 408 5.55 12.83 -15.55
C HIS A 408 5.60 12.25 -16.96
N SER A 409 5.08 11.02 -17.17
CA SER A 409 5.09 10.32 -18.45
C SER A 409 6.51 10.12 -19.01
N GLY A 410 7.49 10.04 -18.13
CA GLY A 410 8.88 9.81 -18.47
C GLY A 410 9.23 8.31 -18.53
N THR A 411 10.46 8.03 -18.96
CA THR A 411 11.03 6.68 -19.00
C THR A 411 12.43 6.67 -18.40
N ILE A 412 12.81 5.55 -17.77
CA ILE A 412 14.16 5.37 -17.20
C ILE A 412 14.84 4.24 -17.96
N GLN A 413 16.05 4.53 -18.42
CA GLN A 413 16.99 3.53 -18.96
C GLN A 413 18.16 3.38 -18.00
N VAL A 414 18.57 2.16 -17.73
CA VAL A 414 19.71 1.84 -16.87
C VAL A 414 20.75 1.08 -17.67
N VAL A 415 21.98 1.51 -17.59
CA VAL A 415 23.15 0.82 -18.14
C VAL A 415 24.14 0.64 -17.01
N SER A 416 24.37 -0.59 -16.59
CA SER A 416 25.27 -0.90 -15.49
C SER A 416 26.14 -2.13 -15.81
N ARG A 417 27.34 -2.14 -15.26
CA ARG A 417 28.23 -3.31 -15.28
C ARG A 417 28.99 -3.36 -13.96
N PRO A 418 29.12 -4.55 -13.35
CA PRO A 418 29.94 -4.74 -12.17
C PRO A 418 31.34 -4.15 -12.34
N GLU A 419 31.83 -3.52 -11.29
CA GLU A 419 33.18 -2.89 -11.20
C GLU A 419 33.46 -1.74 -12.20
N ILE A 420 32.46 -1.32 -12.99
CA ILE A 420 32.61 -0.22 -13.96
C ILE A 420 31.75 0.98 -13.52
N GLY A 421 30.55 0.74 -12.96
CA GLY A 421 29.64 1.78 -12.54
C GLY A 421 28.27 1.67 -13.18
N THR A 422 27.45 2.69 -12.94
CA THR A 422 26.06 2.77 -13.39
C THR A 422 25.77 4.08 -14.08
N ARG A 423 24.94 4.02 -15.12
CA ARG A 423 24.37 5.18 -15.79
C ARG A 423 22.86 5.08 -15.82
N PHE A 424 22.19 6.05 -15.21
CA PHE A 424 20.77 6.28 -15.33
C PHE A 424 20.50 7.35 -16.37
N ILE A 425 19.57 7.10 -17.29
CA ILE A 425 19.10 8.08 -18.28
C ILE A 425 17.59 8.19 -18.11
N VAL A 426 17.13 9.38 -17.78
CA VAL A 426 15.70 9.67 -17.58
C VAL A 426 15.23 10.61 -18.66
N ARG A 427 14.22 10.19 -19.42
CA ARG A 427 13.67 10.93 -20.57
C ARG A 427 12.25 11.40 -20.28
N PHE A 428 11.94 12.62 -20.65
CA PHE A 428 10.60 13.22 -20.58
C PHE A 428 10.17 13.76 -21.92
N PRO A 429 8.87 13.80 -22.23
CA PRO A 429 8.35 14.51 -23.40
C PRO A 429 8.74 15.99 -23.34
N MET A 430 9.22 16.52 -24.45
CA MET A 430 9.58 17.92 -24.58
C MET A 430 8.29 18.78 -24.59
N CYS A 431 8.35 19.95 -23.97
CA CYS A 431 7.30 20.97 -24.07
C CYS A 431 7.66 21.93 -25.22
N GLU A 432 6.71 22.17 -26.11
CA GLU A 432 6.85 23.18 -27.16
C GLU A 432 6.94 24.61 -26.57
#